data_f1a0000de74b455709b87165929e8a5e
#
_entry.id   f1a0000de74b455709b87165929e8a5e
#
_cell.length_a   1.000
_cell.length_b   1.000
_cell.length_c   1.000
_cell.angle_alpha   90.00
_cell.angle_beta   90.00
_cell.angle_gamma   90.00
#
_symmetry.space_group_name_H-M   'P 1'
#
loop_
_entity.id
_entity.type
_entity.pdbx_description
1 polymer ?
#
loop_
_entity_poly.entity_id
_entity_poly.type
_entity_poly.pdbx_seq_one_letter_code
_entity_poly.pdbx_strand_id
1 'polypeptide(L)'
;GITIIVSTPYLDEIRSCDRMAFLYGGAVKGIDTPAVMLERFADILCPPGLQREPAGARSECAIEVHDLVKRFGTFTAVDHISFRVGKGEIFGFLGANGAGKTTAMRMLCGLSYPTSGTGRVAGFDINTQQEEIKKHIGYMSQKFSLYDDLKVWENIRLFAGIYGLSDEVIARRTDEVLHTLGLEAERNTMVKSLPLGWKQKLAFSVATFHRPDIVFLDEPTGGVDPKTRRQFWE
;
A
#
# COMPACT_ATOMS: atom_id res chain seq x y z
N GLY A 1 0.81 0.62 16.35
CA GLY A 1 1.54 0.77 15.08
C GLY A 1 0.60 0.82 13.90
N ILE A 2 1.03 1.42 12.79
CA ILE A 2 0.26 1.44 11.53
C ILE A 2 0.42 0.08 10.85
N THR A 3 -0.67 -0.47 10.31
CA THR A 3 -0.65 -1.65 9.45
C THR A 3 -0.33 -1.21 8.02
N ILE A 4 0.62 -1.88 7.36
CA ILE A 4 1.05 -1.52 6.01
C ILE A 4 0.87 -2.72 5.08
N ILE A 5 0.20 -2.50 3.95
CA ILE A 5 0.09 -3.46 2.86
C ILE A 5 0.89 -2.95 1.68
N VAL A 6 1.86 -3.74 1.24
CA VAL A 6 2.74 -3.40 0.11
C VAL A 6 2.46 -4.34 -1.05
N SER A 7 2.19 -3.80 -2.22
CA SER A 7 2.16 -4.56 -3.47
C SER A 7 3.42 -4.25 -4.27
N THR A 8 4.16 -5.27 -4.65
CA THR A 8 5.41 -5.07 -5.39
C THR A 8 5.77 -6.28 -6.25
N PRO A 9 6.42 -6.09 -7.40
CA PRO A 9 7.11 -7.16 -8.12
C PRO A 9 8.57 -7.33 -7.64
N TYR A 10 9.05 -6.49 -6.71
CA TYR A 10 10.46 -6.44 -6.30
C TYR A 10 10.69 -7.22 -5.01
N LEU A 11 11.59 -8.22 -5.07
CA LEU A 11 11.95 -9.05 -3.91
C LEU A 11 12.63 -8.26 -2.78
N ASP A 12 13.36 -7.20 -3.13
CA ASP A 12 14.08 -6.38 -2.15
C ASP A 12 13.12 -5.69 -1.16
N GLU A 13 11.96 -5.25 -1.64
CA GLU A 13 10.95 -4.58 -0.82
C GLU A 13 10.24 -5.55 0.13
N ILE A 14 9.98 -6.78 -0.34
CA ILE A 14 9.31 -7.82 0.45
C ILE A 14 10.11 -8.22 1.68
N ARG A 15 11.43 -8.11 1.65
CA ARG A 15 12.30 -8.44 2.80
C ARG A 15 12.02 -7.62 4.05
N SER A 16 11.44 -6.43 3.88
CA SER A 16 11.06 -5.55 4.98
C SER A 16 9.66 -5.85 5.54
N CYS A 17 8.91 -6.78 4.94
CA CYS A 17 7.60 -7.18 5.42
C CYS A 17 7.69 -8.21 6.54
N ASP A 18 6.73 -8.20 7.46
CA ASP A 18 6.56 -9.26 8.48
C ASP A 18 6.11 -10.57 7.82
N ARG A 19 5.14 -10.49 6.91
CA ARG A 19 4.61 -11.60 6.11
C ARG A 19 4.36 -11.17 4.67
N MET A 20 4.27 -12.14 3.79
CA MET A 20 3.95 -11.92 2.38
C MET A 20 3.00 -12.97 1.82
N ALA A 21 2.21 -12.57 0.84
CA ALA A 21 1.45 -13.47 -0.03
C ALA A 21 2.07 -13.46 -1.43
N PHE A 22 2.29 -14.64 -2.00
CA PHE A 22 2.72 -14.78 -3.38
C PHE A 22 1.51 -14.99 -4.29
N LEU A 23 1.27 -14.04 -5.18
CA LEU A 23 0.18 -14.06 -6.15
C LEU A 23 0.68 -14.51 -7.52
N TYR A 24 0.01 -15.50 -8.10
CA TYR A 24 0.26 -15.96 -9.45
C TYR A 24 -1.05 -16.39 -10.11
N GLY A 25 -1.35 -15.86 -11.30
CA GLY A 25 -2.59 -16.17 -12.03
C GLY A 25 -3.87 -15.81 -11.27
N GLY A 26 -3.87 -14.69 -10.53
CA GLY A 26 -5.01 -14.22 -9.73
C GLY A 26 -5.23 -14.90 -8.38
N ALA A 27 -4.50 -15.98 -8.08
CA ALA A 27 -4.63 -16.76 -6.86
C ALA A 27 -3.42 -16.60 -5.94
N VAL A 28 -3.63 -16.73 -4.62
CA VAL A 28 -2.56 -16.81 -3.62
C VAL A 28 -1.97 -18.22 -3.60
N LYS A 29 -0.69 -18.35 -3.88
CA LYS A 29 0.04 -19.64 -3.88
C LYS A 29 0.64 -19.99 -2.54
N GLY A 30 0.82 -19.03 -1.66
CA GLY A 30 1.29 -19.23 -0.29
C GLY A 30 1.33 -17.91 0.47
N ILE A 31 1.27 -18.01 1.80
CA ILE A 31 1.40 -16.89 2.73
C ILE A 31 2.33 -17.36 3.85
N ASP A 32 3.43 -16.65 4.05
CA ASP A 32 4.37 -16.89 5.14
C ASP A 32 5.33 -15.72 5.30
N THR A 33 6.35 -15.85 6.15
CA THR A 33 7.46 -14.91 6.22
C THR A 33 8.22 -14.87 4.89
N PRO A 34 8.85 -13.74 4.55
CA PRO A 34 9.65 -13.65 3.32
C PRO A 34 10.71 -14.76 3.19
N ALA A 35 11.37 -15.13 4.28
CA ALA A 35 12.39 -16.19 4.26
C ALA A 35 11.83 -17.54 3.82
N VAL A 36 10.74 -18.00 4.44
CA VAL A 36 10.07 -19.27 4.10
C VAL A 36 9.54 -19.26 2.68
N MET A 37 8.95 -18.14 2.26
CA MET A 37 8.38 -18.02 0.91
C MET A 37 9.46 -18.01 -0.18
N LEU A 38 10.59 -17.33 0.07
CA LEU A 38 11.72 -17.31 -0.86
C LEU A 38 12.36 -18.69 -1.01
N GLU A 39 12.45 -19.47 0.06
CA GLU A 39 12.93 -20.85 0.01
C GLU A 39 11.95 -21.77 -0.74
N ARG A 40 10.65 -21.70 -0.39
CA ARG A 40 9.59 -22.53 -0.97
C ARG A 40 9.39 -22.31 -2.48
N PHE A 41 9.60 -21.08 -2.93
CA PHE A 41 9.42 -20.67 -4.33
C PHE A 41 10.74 -20.23 -4.98
N ALA A 42 11.89 -20.76 -4.49
CA ALA A 42 13.22 -20.42 -4.99
C ALA A 42 13.35 -20.59 -6.51
N ASP A 43 12.76 -21.65 -7.07
CA ASP A 43 12.77 -21.93 -8.50
C ASP A 43 12.05 -20.86 -9.34
N ILE A 44 11.13 -20.14 -8.74
CA ILE A 44 10.32 -19.09 -9.40
C ILE A 44 10.84 -17.69 -9.06
N LEU A 45 11.36 -17.48 -7.85
CA LEU A 45 11.66 -16.16 -7.30
C LEU A 45 13.14 -15.80 -7.21
N CYS A 46 14.06 -16.82 -7.23
CA CYS A 46 15.54 -16.75 -7.08
C CYS A 46 16.18 -15.43 -6.57
N PRO A 47 17.23 -15.37 -5.78
CA PRO A 47 18.25 -16.27 -5.23
C PRO A 47 18.46 -16.21 -3.69
N PRO A 48 19.43 -16.95 -3.10
CA PRO A 48 19.52 -17.21 -1.68
C PRO A 48 20.11 -16.06 -0.84
N GLY A 49 19.61 -15.96 0.39
CA GLY A 49 20.20 -15.22 1.49
C GLY A 49 19.34 -14.10 2.07
N LEU A 50 18.60 -14.39 3.16
CA LEU A 50 18.42 -13.51 4.32
C LEU A 50 17.36 -14.09 5.27
N GLN A 51 17.77 -14.35 6.49
CA GLN A 51 16.90 -14.80 7.58
C GLN A 51 16.42 -13.60 8.38
N ARG A 52 15.13 -13.53 8.67
CA ARG A 52 14.55 -12.65 9.69
C ARG A 52 13.59 -13.48 10.53
N GLU A 53 13.58 -13.28 11.84
CA GLU A 53 12.70 -14.01 12.75
C GLU A 53 11.21 -13.67 12.49
N PRO A 54 10.29 -14.65 12.64
CA PRO A 54 8.87 -14.42 12.42
C PRO A 54 8.31 -13.50 13.52
N ALA A 55 7.59 -12.47 13.12
CA ALA A 55 6.80 -11.65 14.03
C ALA A 55 5.73 -12.54 14.69
N GLY A 56 5.71 -12.56 16.04
CA GLY A 56 4.74 -13.36 16.81
C GLY A 56 3.30 -13.04 16.44
N ALA A 57 2.41 -14.04 16.56
CA ALA A 57 0.99 -13.94 16.25
C ALA A 57 0.35 -12.74 16.96
N ARG A 58 -0.03 -11.71 16.22
CA ARG A 58 -0.75 -10.53 16.73
C ARG A 58 -2.22 -10.88 16.83
N SER A 59 -2.84 -10.65 18.01
CA SER A 59 -4.17 -11.12 18.35
C SER A 59 -5.33 -10.35 17.69
N GLU A 60 -5.10 -9.11 17.23
CA GLU A 60 -6.13 -8.28 16.61
C GLU A 60 -5.94 -8.20 15.09
N CYS A 61 -7.04 -8.46 14.37
CA CYS A 61 -7.04 -8.48 12.91
C CYS A 61 -7.33 -7.07 12.35
N ALA A 62 -6.47 -6.59 11.45
CA ALA A 62 -6.69 -5.36 10.70
C ALA A 62 -7.41 -5.62 9.38
N ILE A 63 -7.10 -6.75 8.72
CA ILE A 63 -7.73 -7.18 7.47
C ILE A 63 -8.03 -8.67 7.54
N GLU A 64 -9.24 -9.04 7.17
CA GLU A 64 -9.68 -10.42 7.04
C GLU A 64 -10.42 -10.59 5.71
N VAL A 65 -10.05 -11.60 4.94
CA VAL A 65 -10.58 -11.87 3.60
C VAL A 65 -10.88 -13.35 3.44
N HIS A 66 -12.06 -13.66 2.91
CA HIS A 66 -12.53 -15.02 2.65
C HIS A 66 -13.06 -15.15 1.23
N ASP A 67 -12.48 -16.06 0.47
CA ASP A 67 -12.90 -16.48 -0.87
C ASP A 67 -13.14 -15.31 -1.84
N LEU A 68 -12.30 -14.29 -1.78
CA LEU A 68 -12.47 -13.06 -2.54
C LEU A 68 -12.20 -13.30 -4.02
N VAL A 69 -13.17 -12.95 -4.87
CA VAL A 69 -13.10 -13.10 -6.33
C VAL A 69 -13.40 -11.78 -7.02
N LYS A 70 -12.64 -11.50 -8.09
CA LYS A 70 -12.94 -10.42 -9.03
C LYS A 70 -12.86 -10.91 -10.46
N ARG A 71 -13.99 -10.76 -11.17
CA ARG A 71 -14.10 -11.07 -12.60
C ARG A 71 -14.41 -9.80 -13.40
N PHE A 72 -13.85 -9.72 -14.59
CA PHE A 72 -14.15 -8.72 -15.60
C PHE A 72 -14.57 -9.47 -16.88
N GLY A 73 -15.89 -9.62 -17.08
CA GLY A 73 -16.41 -10.51 -18.12
C GLY A 73 -15.94 -11.95 -17.89
N THR A 74 -15.23 -12.51 -18.87
CA THR A 74 -14.67 -13.88 -18.80
C THR A 74 -13.31 -13.95 -18.09
N PHE A 75 -12.65 -12.82 -17.85
CA PHE A 75 -11.34 -12.77 -17.21
C PHE A 75 -11.47 -12.73 -15.69
N THR A 76 -10.83 -13.68 -15.00
CA THR A 76 -10.73 -13.69 -13.53
C THR A 76 -9.41 -13.04 -13.11
N ALA A 77 -9.49 -11.82 -12.55
CA ALA A 77 -8.34 -11.07 -12.11
C ALA A 77 -7.88 -11.45 -10.69
N VAL A 78 -8.84 -11.84 -9.83
CA VAL A 78 -8.58 -12.35 -8.48
C VAL A 78 -9.44 -13.58 -8.29
N ASP A 79 -8.82 -14.70 -7.87
CA ASP A 79 -9.42 -16.02 -7.85
C ASP A 79 -9.34 -16.66 -6.46
N HIS A 80 -10.45 -16.59 -5.71
CA HIS A 80 -10.67 -17.23 -4.40
C HIS A 80 -9.55 -16.98 -3.39
N ILE A 81 -9.11 -15.72 -3.20
CA ILE A 81 -8.06 -15.42 -2.23
C ILE A 81 -8.64 -15.32 -0.82
N SER A 82 -7.92 -15.90 0.14
CA SER A 82 -8.23 -15.85 1.57
C SER A 82 -6.97 -15.58 2.37
N PHE A 83 -6.99 -14.57 3.26
CA PHE A 83 -5.86 -14.24 4.12
C PHE A 83 -6.29 -13.33 5.27
N ARG A 84 -5.40 -13.19 6.26
CA ARG A 84 -5.55 -12.28 7.40
C ARG A 84 -4.28 -11.45 7.59
N VAL A 85 -4.45 -10.21 8.02
CA VAL A 85 -3.36 -9.30 8.38
C VAL A 85 -3.61 -8.77 9.79
N GLY A 86 -2.62 -8.88 10.66
CA GLY A 86 -2.68 -8.37 12.03
C GLY A 86 -2.51 -6.85 12.11
N LYS A 87 -2.97 -6.22 13.19
CA LYS A 87 -2.72 -4.81 13.45
C LYS A 87 -1.23 -4.52 13.61
N GLY A 88 -0.75 -3.47 12.93
CA GLY A 88 0.65 -3.04 12.93
C GLY A 88 1.59 -4.00 12.19
N GLU A 89 1.06 -4.94 11.41
CA GLU A 89 1.82 -5.85 10.54
C GLU A 89 2.19 -5.15 9.22
N ILE A 90 3.38 -5.43 8.70
CA ILE A 90 3.78 -5.08 7.33
C ILE A 90 3.59 -6.33 6.47
N PHE A 91 2.58 -6.30 5.61
CA PHE A 91 2.19 -7.44 4.79
C PHE A 91 2.43 -7.15 3.31
N GLY A 92 3.16 -8.03 2.62
CA GLY A 92 3.54 -7.86 1.22
C GLY A 92 2.72 -8.73 0.26
N PHE A 93 2.22 -8.14 -0.83
CA PHE A 93 1.75 -8.86 -2.00
C PHE A 93 2.86 -8.93 -3.04
N LEU A 94 3.47 -10.09 -3.21
CA LEU A 94 4.44 -10.34 -4.25
C LEU A 94 3.79 -11.03 -5.45
N GLY A 95 4.17 -10.64 -6.65
CA GLY A 95 3.71 -11.29 -7.89
C GLY A 95 4.07 -10.46 -9.12
N ALA A 96 4.09 -11.11 -10.28
CA ALA A 96 4.31 -10.43 -11.56
C ALA A 96 3.23 -9.40 -11.87
N ASN A 97 3.50 -8.51 -12.82
CA ASN A 97 2.49 -7.58 -13.32
C ASN A 97 1.33 -8.37 -13.93
N GLY A 98 0.09 -7.94 -13.64
CA GLY A 98 -1.11 -8.68 -14.03
C GLY A 98 -1.53 -9.83 -13.11
N ALA A 99 -0.78 -10.13 -12.03
CA ALA A 99 -1.12 -11.20 -11.09
C ALA A 99 -2.35 -10.92 -10.18
N GLY A 100 -3.00 -9.76 -10.33
CA GLY A 100 -4.20 -9.39 -9.56
C GLY A 100 -3.93 -8.53 -8.32
N LYS A 101 -2.67 -8.19 -7.99
CA LYS A 101 -2.29 -7.41 -6.81
C LYS A 101 -3.08 -6.10 -6.65
N THR A 102 -2.97 -5.21 -7.64
CA THR A 102 -3.69 -3.92 -7.65
C THR A 102 -5.20 -4.11 -7.57
N THR A 103 -5.74 -5.14 -8.24
CA THR A 103 -7.18 -5.45 -8.20
C THR A 103 -7.61 -5.86 -6.79
N ALA A 104 -6.84 -6.73 -6.12
CA ALA A 104 -7.10 -7.11 -4.75
C ALA A 104 -7.04 -5.91 -3.80
N MET A 105 -5.98 -5.08 -3.89
CA MET A 105 -5.86 -3.86 -3.09
C MET A 105 -7.04 -2.91 -3.30
N ARG A 106 -7.48 -2.68 -4.55
CA ARG A 106 -8.62 -1.79 -4.83
C ARG A 106 -9.92 -2.27 -4.21
N MET A 107 -10.14 -3.59 -4.12
CA MET A 107 -11.30 -4.14 -3.40
C MET A 107 -11.20 -3.87 -1.90
N LEU A 108 -10.02 -4.08 -1.30
CA LEU A 108 -9.79 -3.83 0.12
C LEU A 108 -9.90 -2.33 0.49
N CYS A 109 -9.51 -1.45 -0.42
CA CYS A 109 -9.63 0.00 -0.25
C CYS A 109 -11.05 0.54 -0.47
N GLY A 110 -12.03 -0.32 -0.78
CA GLY A 110 -13.39 0.13 -1.11
C GLY A 110 -13.49 0.90 -2.43
N LEU A 111 -12.52 0.72 -3.34
CA LEU A 111 -12.48 1.36 -4.66
C LEU A 111 -13.08 0.47 -5.77
N SER A 112 -13.36 -0.79 -5.47
CA SER A 112 -13.95 -1.75 -6.40
C SER A 112 -14.73 -2.81 -5.62
N TYR A 113 -15.91 -3.17 -6.12
CA TYR A 113 -16.70 -4.27 -5.54
C TYR A 113 -16.12 -5.62 -5.95
N PRO A 114 -16.02 -6.60 -5.05
CA PRO A 114 -15.76 -7.98 -5.42
C PRO A 114 -16.92 -8.57 -6.24
N THR A 115 -16.63 -9.59 -7.02
CA THR A 115 -17.66 -10.38 -7.71
C THR A 115 -18.32 -11.36 -6.73
N SER A 116 -17.54 -11.93 -5.83
CA SER A 116 -17.98 -12.78 -4.73
C SER A 116 -16.94 -12.80 -3.61
N GLY A 117 -17.26 -13.44 -2.49
CA GLY A 117 -16.44 -13.48 -1.31
C GLY A 117 -16.77 -12.38 -0.31
N THR A 118 -16.13 -12.43 0.85
CA THR A 118 -16.34 -11.51 1.96
C THR A 118 -15.00 -11.01 2.50
N GLY A 119 -15.04 -9.88 3.19
CA GLY A 119 -13.86 -9.37 3.89
C GLY A 119 -14.17 -8.18 4.77
N ARG A 120 -13.25 -7.93 5.70
CA ARG A 120 -13.28 -6.75 6.58
C ARG A 120 -11.94 -6.04 6.54
N VAL A 121 -11.99 -4.73 6.53
CA VAL A 121 -10.82 -3.84 6.60
C VAL A 121 -11.09 -2.80 7.69
N ALA A 122 -10.20 -2.66 8.65
CA ALA A 122 -10.39 -1.84 9.85
C ALA A 122 -11.73 -2.13 10.58
N GLY A 123 -12.20 -3.38 10.53
CA GLY A 123 -13.48 -3.81 11.12
C GLY A 123 -14.71 -3.59 10.24
N PHE A 124 -14.61 -2.89 9.11
CA PHE A 124 -15.70 -2.56 8.20
C PHE A 124 -15.80 -3.55 7.03
N ASP A 125 -17.02 -3.88 6.62
CA ASP A 125 -17.31 -4.82 5.52
C ASP A 125 -17.01 -4.20 4.15
N ILE A 126 -16.23 -4.90 3.31
CA ILE A 126 -15.81 -4.43 1.99
C ILE A 126 -16.95 -4.34 0.95
N ASN A 127 -18.07 -5.01 1.19
CA ASN A 127 -19.21 -5.03 0.29
C ASN A 127 -20.21 -3.90 0.59
N THR A 128 -20.35 -3.51 1.86
CA THR A 128 -21.43 -2.63 2.32
C THR A 128 -20.97 -1.34 3.01
N GLN A 129 -19.72 -1.28 3.49
CA GLN A 129 -19.21 -0.16 4.31
C GLN A 129 -17.97 0.51 3.69
N GLN A 130 -17.91 0.63 2.37
CA GLN A 130 -16.74 1.14 1.64
C GLN A 130 -16.37 2.57 2.02
N GLU A 131 -17.36 3.44 2.26
CA GLU A 131 -17.11 4.82 2.67
C GLU A 131 -16.47 4.92 4.07
N GLU A 132 -16.82 4.00 4.97
CA GLU A 132 -16.16 3.91 6.28
C GLU A 132 -14.71 3.42 6.13
N ILE A 133 -14.48 2.40 5.30
CA ILE A 133 -13.11 1.92 5.00
C ILE A 133 -12.22 3.08 4.54
N LYS A 134 -12.68 3.89 3.59
CA LYS A 134 -11.91 5.01 3.02
C LYS A 134 -11.45 6.03 4.08
N LYS A 135 -12.19 6.21 5.16
CA LYS A 135 -11.81 7.11 6.27
C LYS A 135 -10.66 6.58 7.12
N HIS A 136 -10.49 5.26 7.16
CA HIS A 136 -9.52 4.56 8.02
C HIS A 136 -8.25 4.10 7.28
N ILE A 137 -8.20 4.31 5.96
CA ILE A 137 -7.07 3.86 5.14
C ILE A 137 -6.34 5.02 4.46
N GLY A 138 -5.04 4.85 4.26
CA GLY A 138 -4.26 5.61 3.29
C GLY A 138 -3.99 4.74 2.06
N TYR A 139 -4.07 5.32 0.86
CA TYR A 139 -3.79 4.59 -0.37
C TYR A 139 -2.83 5.37 -1.27
N MET A 140 -1.69 4.77 -1.56
CA MET A 140 -0.73 5.24 -2.54
C MET A 140 -0.80 4.33 -3.76
N SER A 141 -1.34 4.84 -4.86
CA SER A 141 -1.45 4.09 -6.13
C SER A 141 -0.12 4.08 -6.89
N GLN A 142 0.05 3.11 -7.77
CA GLN A 142 1.20 2.96 -8.67
C GLN A 142 1.48 4.21 -9.50
N LYS A 143 0.43 4.88 -10.01
CA LYS A 143 0.54 6.22 -10.60
C LYS A 143 0.24 7.20 -9.50
N PHE A 144 1.25 7.97 -9.08
CA PHE A 144 1.10 8.93 -7.99
C PHE A 144 -0.18 9.74 -8.16
N SER A 145 -1.03 9.73 -7.12
CA SER A 145 -2.29 10.47 -7.11
C SER A 145 -2.07 11.99 -6.99
N LEU A 146 -0.82 12.46 -7.10
CA LEU A 146 -0.50 13.89 -7.03
C LEU A 146 -0.91 14.61 -8.30
N TYR A 147 -1.39 15.82 -8.14
CA TYR A 147 -1.71 16.72 -9.25
C TYR A 147 -0.45 17.49 -9.67
N ASP A 148 0.07 17.18 -10.83
CA ASP A 148 1.30 17.74 -11.38
C ASP A 148 1.26 19.28 -11.56
N ASP A 149 0.09 19.84 -11.82
CA ASP A 149 -0.13 21.28 -12.02
C ASP A 149 -0.47 22.04 -10.74
N LEU A 150 -0.47 21.38 -9.59
CA LEU A 150 -0.58 22.00 -8.28
C LEU A 150 0.80 22.09 -7.63
N LYS A 151 0.97 23.11 -6.76
CA LYS A 151 2.15 23.24 -5.90
C LYS A 151 2.16 22.15 -4.82
N VAL A 152 3.33 21.93 -4.22
CA VAL A 152 3.49 20.94 -3.14
C VAL A 152 2.47 21.15 -2.03
N TRP A 153 2.37 22.37 -1.47
CA TRP A 153 1.43 22.66 -0.39
C TRP A 153 -0.05 22.58 -0.82
N GLU A 154 -0.36 22.88 -2.09
CA GLU A 154 -1.71 22.77 -2.63
C GLU A 154 -2.16 21.31 -2.76
N ASN A 155 -1.25 20.40 -3.16
CA ASN A 155 -1.51 18.96 -3.14
C ASN A 155 -1.80 18.47 -1.73
N ILE A 156 -0.97 18.83 -0.74
CA ILE A 156 -1.20 18.45 0.66
C ILE A 156 -2.56 18.94 1.13
N ARG A 157 -2.89 20.22 0.90
CA ARG A 157 -4.16 20.82 1.29
C ARG A 157 -5.36 20.13 0.65
N LEU A 158 -5.27 19.83 -0.65
CA LEU A 158 -6.34 19.17 -1.40
C LEU A 158 -6.68 17.81 -0.78
N PHE A 159 -5.67 16.95 -0.61
CA PHE A 159 -5.89 15.62 -0.07
C PHE A 159 -6.31 15.65 1.40
N ALA A 160 -5.71 16.50 2.21
CA ALA A 160 -6.12 16.69 3.60
C ALA A 160 -7.57 17.17 3.73
N GLY A 161 -8.02 18.04 2.82
CA GLY A 161 -9.41 18.48 2.73
C GLY A 161 -10.38 17.35 2.36
N ILE A 162 -9.98 16.44 1.47
CA ILE A 162 -10.79 15.25 1.11
C ILE A 162 -11.03 14.36 2.35
N TYR A 163 -10.06 14.29 3.26
CA TYR A 163 -10.19 13.57 4.53
C TYR A 163 -10.89 14.39 5.64
N GLY A 164 -11.42 15.57 5.33
CA GLY A 164 -12.23 16.38 6.25
C GLY A 164 -11.45 17.06 7.38
N LEU A 165 -10.13 17.28 7.20
CA LEU A 165 -9.32 17.98 8.18
C LEU A 165 -9.58 19.49 8.14
N SER A 166 -9.53 20.16 9.31
CA SER A 166 -9.68 21.62 9.39
C SER A 166 -8.46 22.36 8.84
N ASP A 167 -8.67 23.57 8.34
CA ASP A 167 -7.59 24.40 7.77
C ASP A 167 -6.43 24.63 8.75
N GLU A 168 -6.71 24.77 10.06
CA GLU A 168 -5.67 24.92 11.09
C GLU A 168 -4.80 23.67 11.22
N VAL A 169 -5.43 22.48 11.23
CA VAL A 169 -4.74 21.19 11.28
C VAL A 169 -3.91 21.00 10.00
N ILE A 170 -4.48 21.35 8.85
CA ILE A 170 -3.80 21.26 7.56
C ILE A 170 -2.55 22.15 7.54
N ALA A 171 -2.67 23.42 7.95
CA ALA A 171 -1.55 24.35 7.95
C ALA A 171 -0.39 23.83 8.82
N ARG A 172 -0.66 23.49 10.08
CA ARG A 172 0.35 22.98 11.01
C ARG A 172 1.02 21.70 10.50
N ARG A 173 0.24 20.71 10.09
CA ARG A 173 0.79 19.43 9.59
C ARG A 173 1.51 19.57 8.26
N THR A 174 1.14 20.55 7.42
CA THR A 174 1.87 20.82 6.18
C THR A 174 3.29 21.25 6.49
N ASP A 175 3.48 22.14 7.47
CA ASP A 175 4.82 22.57 7.87
C ASP A 175 5.63 21.41 8.46
N GLU A 176 5.02 20.56 9.29
CA GLU A 176 5.64 19.35 9.85
C GLU A 176 6.10 18.38 8.74
N VAL A 177 5.24 18.13 7.74
CA VAL A 177 5.55 17.23 6.61
C VAL A 177 6.67 17.80 5.76
N LEU A 178 6.60 19.08 5.40
CA LEU A 178 7.64 19.73 4.60
C LEU A 178 8.99 19.71 5.30
N HIS A 179 9.02 19.96 6.61
CA HIS A 179 10.23 19.86 7.42
C HIS A 179 10.79 18.43 7.44
N THR A 180 9.94 17.43 7.72
CA THR A 180 10.33 16.01 7.76
C THR A 180 10.91 15.54 6.42
N LEU A 181 10.36 16.01 5.32
CA LEU A 181 10.82 15.65 3.97
C LEU A 181 12.01 16.49 3.49
N GLY A 182 12.35 17.60 4.17
CA GLY A 182 13.32 18.58 3.69
C GLY A 182 12.84 19.31 2.43
N LEU A 183 11.53 19.59 2.34
CA LEU A 183 10.86 20.21 1.19
C LEU A 183 10.38 21.64 1.49
N GLU A 184 10.89 22.30 2.52
CA GLU A 184 10.47 23.65 2.89
C GLU A 184 10.70 24.65 1.76
N ALA A 185 11.86 24.54 1.10
CA ALA A 185 12.20 25.39 -0.04
C ALA A 185 11.29 25.14 -1.26
N GLU A 186 10.79 23.90 -1.37
CA GLU A 186 9.96 23.45 -2.49
C GLU A 186 8.45 23.67 -2.26
N ARG A 187 8.06 24.27 -1.16
CA ARG A 187 6.65 24.50 -0.78
C ARG A 187 5.80 25.03 -1.94
N ASN A 188 6.34 26.01 -2.68
CA ASN A 188 5.67 26.69 -3.79
C ASN A 188 6.03 26.15 -5.17
N THR A 189 6.84 25.10 -5.24
CA THR A 189 7.23 24.45 -6.49
C THR A 189 6.08 23.59 -7.01
N MET A 190 5.86 23.62 -8.33
CA MET A 190 4.89 22.73 -8.99
C MET A 190 5.36 21.27 -8.88
N VAL A 191 4.44 20.35 -8.56
CA VAL A 191 4.78 18.93 -8.37
C VAL A 191 5.41 18.32 -9.62
N LYS A 192 5.01 18.73 -10.83
CA LYS A 192 5.64 18.27 -12.08
C LYS A 192 7.14 18.50 -12.14
N SER A 193 7.64 19.54 -11.49
CA SER A 193 9.07 19.93 -11.47
C SER A 193 9.91 19.18 -10.44
N LEU A 194 9.26 18.42 -9.53
CA LEU A 194 9.97 17.64 -8.53
C LEU A 194 10.61 16.38 -9.15
N PRO A 195 11.81 15.99 -8.70
CA PRO A 195 12.38 14.68 -8.98
C PRO A 195 11.43 13.55 -8.52
N LEU A 196 11.48 12.39 -9.21
CA LEU A 196 10.59 11.27 -8.97
C LEU A 196 10.61 10.78 -7.51
N GLY A 197 11.79 10.68 -6.90
CA GLY A 197 11.92 10.26 -5.50
C GLY A 197 11.22 11.19 -4.51
N TRP A 198 11.21 12.51 -4.79
CA TRP A 198 10.49 13.50 -3.98
C TRP A 198 8.97 13.39 -4.18
N LYS A 199 8.52 13.14 -5.41
CA LYS A 199 7.10 12.86 -5.69
C LYS A 199 6.62 11.64 -4.90
N GLN A 200 7.44 10.59 -4.80
CA GLN A 200 7.10 9.38 -4.02
C GLN A 200 6.99 9.67 -2.53
N LYS A 201 7.98 10.36 -1.95
CA LYS A 201 7.93 10.75 -0.53
C LYS A 201 6.73 11.64 -0.23
N LEU A 202 6.43 12.59 -1.11
CA LEU A 202 5.25 13.45 -0.99
C LEU A 202 3.95 12.63 -1.08
N ALA A 203 3.84 11.72 -2.04
CA ALA A 203 2.67 10.86 -2.21
C ALA A 203 2.42 9.96 -0.99
N PHE A 204 3.49 9.38 -0.43
CA PHE A 204 3.41 8.63 0.82
C PHE A 204 2.93 9.49 2.00
N SER A 205 3.50 10.70 2.15
CA SER A 205 3.12 11.63 3.21
C SER A 205 1.67 12.09 3.09
N VAL A 206 1.21 12.32 1.87
CA VAL A 206 -0.20 12.65 1.60
C VAL A 206 -1.12 11.48 1.95
N ALA A 207 -0.76 10.24 1.57
CA ALA A 207 -1.54 9.04 1.90
C ALA A 207 -1.64 8.78 3.40
N THR A 208 -0.67 9.24 4.18
CA THR A 208 -0.61 9.05 5.65
C THR A 208 -1.01 10.29 6.44
N PHE A 209 -1.31 11.41 5.79
CA PHE A 209 -1.51 12.72 6.41
C PHE A 209 -2.64 12.75 7.46
N HIS A 210 -3.71 12.02 7.23
CA HIS A 210 -4.85 11.91 8.15
C HIS A 210 -4.66 10.88 9.26
N ARG A 211 -3.47 10.23 9.34
CA ARG A 211 -3.11 9.19 10.32
C ARG A 211 -4.01 7.96 10.24
N PRO A 212 -4.05 7.28 9.10
CA PRO A 212 -4.87 6.08 8.93
C PRO A 212 -4.40 4.91 9.80
N ASP A 213 -5.31 3.96 10.06
CA ASP A 213 -5.01 2.71 10.76
C ASP A 213 -4.23 1.74 9.85
N ILE A 214 -4.52 1.78 8.54
CA ILE A 214 -3.95 0.90 7.53
C ILE A 214 -3.46 1.73 6.33
N VAL A 215 -2.27 1.41 5.82
CA VAL A 215 -1.72 2.04 4.61
C VAL A 215 -1.53 0.98 3.53
N PHE A 216 -2.10 1.24 2.36
CA PHE A 216 -1.91 0.45 1.16
C PHE A 216 -0.92 1.14 0.22
N LEU A 217 0.15 0.44 -0.15
CA LEU A 217 1.20 0.92 -1.04
C LEU A 217 1.25 0.03 -2.29
N ASP A 218 0.75 0.54 -3.41
CA ASP A 218 0.71 -0.20 -4.67
C ASP A 218 1.91 0.18 -5.55
N GLU A 219 2.93 -0.66 -5.56
CA GLU A 219 4.22 -0.45 -6.23
C GLU A 219 4.86 0.91 -5.89
N PRO A 220 5.07 1.23 -4.59
CA PRO A 220 5.41 2.58 -4.14
C PRO A 220 6.73 3.11 -4.70
N THR A 221 7.63 2.23 -5.12
CA THR A 221 8.92 2.58 -5.71
C THR A 221 9.04 2.23 -7.19
N GLY A 222 7.90 2.04 -7.86
CA GLY A 222 7.85 1.78 -9.29
C GLY A 222 8.57 2.87 -10.10
N GLY A 223 9.46 2.46 -11.00
CA GLY A 223 10.16 3.37 -11.90
C GLY A 223 11.37 4.12 -11.32
N VAL A 224 11.76 3.89 -10.06
CA VAL A 224 12.97 4.47 -9.47
C VAL A 224 14.15 3.51 -9.50
N ASP A 225 15.35 4.09 -9.47
CA ASP A 225 16.60 3.35 -9.39
C ASP A 225 16.75 2.61 -8.04
N PRO A 226 17.60 1.57 -7.97
CA PRO A 226 17.73 0.75 -6.75
C PRO A 226 18.20 1.52 -5.51
N LYS A 227 18.97 2.60 -5.66
CA LYS A 227 19.44 3.42 -4.54
C LYS A 227 18.30 4.22 -3.93
N THR A 228 17.52 4.91 -4.76
CA THR A 228 16.33 5.68 -4.35
C THR A 228 15.29 4.75 -3.72
N ARG A 229 15.13 3.52 -4.23
CA ARG A 229 14.24 2.51 -3.67
C ARG A 229 14.60 2.15 -2.23
N ARG A 230 15.89 1.92 -1.93
CA ARG A 230 16.33 1.65 -0.54
C ARG A 230 16.05 2.83 0.38
N GLN A 231 16.33 4.04 -0.06
CA GLN A 231 16.08 5.26 0.73
C GLN A 231 14.60 5.54 1.03
N PHE A 232 13.69 4.94 0.28
CA PHE A 232 12.25 5.06 0.57
C PHE A 232 11.85 4.27 1.82
N TRP A 233 12.57 3.17 2.14
CA TRP A 233 12.27 2.28 3.26
C TRP A 233 13.11 2.57 4.53
N GLU A 234 14.08 3.46 4.46
CA GLU A 234 14.87 3.99 5.58
C GLU A 234 14.18 5.18 6.26
#